data_a3120254570af840a371311c20aaf823
#
_entry.id   a3120254570af840a371311c20aaf823
#
_cell.length_a   1.000
_cell.length_b   1.000
_cell.length_c   1.000
_cell.angle_alpha   90.00
_cell.angle_beta   90.00
_cell.angle_gamma   90.00
#
_symmetry.space_group_name_H-M   'P 1'
#
loop_
_entity.id
_entity.type
_entity.pdbx_description
1 polymer ?
#
loop_
_entity_poly.entity_id
_entity_poly.type
_entity_poly.pdbx_seq_one_letter_code
_entity_poly.pdbx_strand_id
1 'polypeptide(L)'
;EERRRGLTIELGFAPLELPGVGRVSLVDVPGHAQFIPTMLSGCGGLDGALFTVAADEGPMPQTAEHLDILSLLGLERGVVALTRADLASPAARAEAEARTRALTAGTFLEGAPRIFVSAVTGEGLEALRAALAAMARQAPPPPEGSPRLHVDRVFSVDGSGTVVTGTLTGGPLRRGDRVQLYPGEQTARVRGLQCHGVPAEALPAGVRAAVNLAGVRLRDVGRGDTLAAPGALTLTDRADVSLRVLPDAPFPVRTGSQLHFHHGARALVCRCILLGRDVLRPGEAGWAQLRFAQPVAAAPGDRFVARFFSPLATVGGGSLVDLAPPRKGRMAPERLARLAALAEGRPRPAMESPAAPAAPAAPAPSAEAEGELEALYLGYGLEPPSWERVEPRFAGRIREARRACRRLKERGVLLELSPGHLLHAGVVRVAEARLRGYFGPAPFSLAQARDALGCSRRCALLLLEHWDASGVTRRQGEGRIFSTSA
;
A
#
# COMPACT_ATOMS: atom_id res chain seq x y z
N GLU A 1 -17.79 16.97 2.35
CA GLU A 1 -17.22 17.03 0.99
C GLU A 1 -18.05 16.19 0.02
N GLU A 2 -18.31 14.90 0.30
CA GLU A 2 -19.08 13.98 -0.55
C GLU A 2 -20.48 14.50 -0.87
N ARG A 3 -21.24 14.94 0.16
CA ARG A 3 -22.58 15.52 -0.03
C ARG A 3 -22.56 16.79 -0.90
N ARG A 4 -21.50 17.59 -0.82
CA ARG A 4 -21.34 18.82 -1.59
C ARG A 4 -20.99 18.53 -3.06
N ARG A 5 -20.22 17.48 -3.32
CA ARG A 5 -19.76 17.11 -4.67
C ARG A 5 -20.67 16.09 -5.35
N GLY A 6 -21.55 15.41 -4.59
CA GLY A 6 -22.37 14.31 -5.10
C GLY A 6 -21.56 13.08 -5.54
N LEU A 7 -20.35 12.91 -4.99
CA LEU A 7 -19.43 11.84 -5.35
C LEU A 7 -18.94 11.12 -4.08
N THR A 8 -18.92 9.79 -4.11
CA THR A 8 -18.24 8.98 -3.09
C THR A 8 -16.73 9.17 -3.23
N ILE A 9 -16.06 9.52 -2.15
CA ILE A 9 -14.60 9.78 -2.08
C ILE A 9 -13.91 8.69 -1.25
N GLU A 10 -14.54 8.29 -0.16
CA GLU A 10 -14.05 7.27 0.77
C GLU A 10 -14.85 5.98 0.63
N LEU A 11 -14.32 4.90 1.22
CA LEU A 11 -15.05 3.63 1.29
C LEU A 11 -16.26 3.76 2.21
N GLY A 12 -17.44 3.40 1.70
CA GLY A 12 -18.66 3.20 2.48
C GLY A 12 -18.79 1.76 2.93
N PHE A 13 -19.42 1.52 4.10
CA PHE A 13 -19.62 0.18 4.62
C PHE A 13 -21.02 0.08 5.22
N ALA A 14 -21.75 -0.94 4.79
CA ALA A 14 -23.10 -1.21 5.31
C ALA A 14 -23.32 -2.72 5.50
N PRO A 15 -23.99 -3.13 6.58
CA PRO A 15 -24.49 -4.48 6.72
C PRO A 15 -25.76 -4.65 5.86
N LEU A 16 -25.91 -5.82 5.25
CA LEU A 16 -27.11 -6.22 4.53
C LEU A 16 -27.54 -7.60 5.03
N GLU A 17 -28.80 -7.71 5.50
CA GLU A 17 -29.40 -9.01 5.86
C GLU A 17 -29.98 -9.66 4.60
N LEU A 18 -29.51 -10.86 4.28
CA LEU A 18 -29.97 -11.63 3.13
C LEU A 18 -30.70 -12.89 3.58
N PRO A 19 -31.89 -13.19 3.01
CA PRO A 19 -32.67 -14.36 3.36
C PRO A 19 -31.91 -15.67 3.17
N GLY A 20 -31.86 -16.51 4.22
CA GLY A 20 -31.15 -17.80 4.18
C GLY A 20 -29.65 -17.76 4.09
N VAL A 21 -29.04 -16.56 4.25
CA VAL A 21 -27.57 -16.34 4.29
C VAL A 21 -27.17 -15.71 5.62
N GLY A 22 -27.96 -14.75 6.10
CA GLY A 22 -27.61 -13.91 7.24
C GLY A 22 -27.00 -12.58 6.82
N ARG A 23 -26.14 -12.04 7.68
CA ARG A 23 -25.53 -10.72 7.48
C ARG A 23 -24.31 -10.78 6.58
N VAL A 24 -24.32 -9.98 5.50
CA VAL A 24 -23.19 -9.74 4.62
C VAL A 24 -22.71 -8.29 4.73
N SER A 25 -21.44 -8.05 4.43
CA SER A 25 -20.85 -6.70 4.40
C SER A 25 -20.87 -6.16 2.99
N LEU A 26 -21.52 -5.02 2.77
CA LEU A 26 -21.37 -4.25 1.54
C LEU A 26 -20.22 -3.27 1.70
N VAL A 27 -19.37 -3.22 0.68
CA VAL A 27 -18.29 -2.23 0.57
C VAL A 27 -18.63 -1.33 -0.62
N ASP A 28 -19.05 -0.09 -0.33
CA ASP A 28 -19.28 0.91 -1.35
C ASP A 28 -17.96 1.58 -1.72
N VAL A 29 -17.62 1.54 -2.98
CA VAL A 29 -16.34 2.04 -3.50
C VAL A 29 -16.55 3.27 -4.38
N PRO A 30 -15.64 4.26 -4.34
CA PRO A 30 -15.73 5.42 -5.22
C PRO A 30 -15.67 5.05 -6.69
N GLY A 31 -16.56 5.63 -7.52
CA GLY A 31 -16.64 5.38 -8.96
C GLY A 31 -15.70 6.22 -9.83
N HIS A 32 -15.20 7.35 -9.33
CA HIS A 32 -14.42 8.28 -10.13
C HIS A 32 -12.94 7.85 -10.27
N ALA A 33 -12.38 7.98 -11.50
CA ALA A 33 -11.04 7.49 -11.85
C ALA A 33 -9.90 7.98 -10.91
N GLN A 34 -10.00 9.20 -10.35
CA GLN A 34 -9.02 9.71 -9.39
C GLN A 34 -9.02 8.97 -8.04
N PHE A 35 -10.12 8.27 -7.70
CA PHE A 35 -10.27 7.53 -6.43
C PHE A 35 -10.05 6.01 -6.57
N ILE A 36 -9.57 5.54 -7.73
CA ILE A 36 -9.22 4.12 -7.91
C ILE A 36 -8.27 3.59 -6.81
N PRO A 37 -7.27 4.34 -6.31
CA PRO A 37 -6.47 3.87 -5.17
C PRO A 37 -7.31 3.63 -3.90
N THR A 38 -8.35 4.42 -3.69
CA THR A 38 -9.31 4.21 -2.59
C THR A 38 -10.17 2.97 -2.83
N MET A 39 -10.72 2.81 -4.04
CA MET A 39 -11.44 1.60 -4.47
C MET A 39 -10.60 0.34 -4.21
N LEU A 40 -9.38 0.30 -4.74
CA LEU A 40 -8.47 -0.84 -4.61
C LEU A 40 -8.22 -1.24 -3.14
N SER A 41 -8.13 -0.26 -2.24
CA SER A 41 -7.92 -0.55 -0.82
C SER A 41 -9.13 -1.23 -0.14
N GLY A 42 -10.32 -1.09 -0.70
CA GLY A 42 -11.54 -1.75 -0.23
C GLY A 42 -11.80 -3.12 -0.86
N CYS A 43 -11.11 -3.43 -1.96
CA CYS A 43 -11.37 -4.63 -2.75
C CYS A 43 -10.61 -5.89 -2.27
N GLY A 44 -9.88 -5.83 -1.16
CA GLY A 44 -9.21 -7.00 -0.59
C GLY A 44 -10.20 -7.95 0.09
N GLY A 45 -10.23 -9.23 -0.33
CA GLY A 45 -11.04 -10.27 0.32
C GLY A 45 -12.54 -10.18 0.04
N LEU A 46 -12.93 -9.71 -1.14
CA LEU A 46 -14.31 -9.71 -1.61
C LEU A 46 -14.72 -11.10 -2.13
N ASP A 47 -15.91 -11.58 -1.75
CA ASP A 47 -16.47 -12.83 -2.23
C ASP A 47 -17.25 -12.68 -3.54
N GLY A 48 -17.66 -11.47 -3.88
CA GLY A 48 -18.38 -11.15 -5.11
C GLY A 48 -18.59 -9.65 -5.32
N ALA A 49 -19.11 -9.29 -6.48
CA ALA A 49 -19.39 -7.92 -6.87
C ALA A 49 -20.87 -7.66 -7.12
N LEU A 50 -21.38 -6.57 -6.58
CA LEU A 50 -22.58 -5.92 -7.06
C LEU A 50 -22.16 -4.83 -8.07
N PHE A 51 -22.27 -5.13 -9.36
CA PHE A 51 -21.80 -4.26 -10.43
C PHE A 51 -22.95 -3.36 -10.91
N THR A 52 -22.84 -2.07 -10.66
CA THR A 52 -23.90 -1.10 -10.93
C THR A 52 -23.66 -0.33 -12.23
N VAL A 53 -24.67 -0.25 -13.05
CA VAL A 53 -24.71 0.55 -14.31
C VAL A 53 -26.00 1.33 -14.34
N ALA A 54 -25.96 2.62 -14.66
CA ALA A 54 -27.16 3.43 -14.79
C ALA A 54 -27.94 3.04 -16.05
N ALA A 55 -29.23 2.72 -15.91
CA ALA A 55 -30.04 2.24 -17.03
C ALA A 55 -30.39 3.32 -18.04
N ASP A 56 -30.32 4.59 -17.68
CA ASP A 56 -30.57 5.75 -18.53
C ASP A 56 -29.34 6.23 -19.32
N GLU A 57 -28.10 5.84 -18.85
CA GLU A 57 -26.83 6.25 -19.47
C GLU A 57 -26.07 5.06 -20.09
N GLY A 58 -26.26 3.87 -19.55
CA GLY A 58 -25.49 2.68 -19.90
C GLY A 58 -24.07 2.68 -19.32
N PRO A 59 -23.24 1.71 -19.71
CA PRO A 59 -21.87 1.62 -19.22
C PRO A 59 -21.01 2.78 -19.70
N MET A 60 -20.24 3.36 -18.79
CA MET A 60 -19.32 4.47 -19.00
C MET A 60 -17.85 3.94 -19.05
N PRO A 61 -16.86 4.71 -19.53
CA PRO A 61 -15.47 4.26 -19.56
C PRO A 61 -14.94 3.78 -18.22
N GLN A 62 -15.35 4.43 -17.12
CA GLN A 62 -15.01 4.03 -15.76
C GLN A 62 -15.59 2.66 -15.38
N THR A 63 -16.75 2.31 -15.93
CA THR A 63 -17.38 1.01 -15.74
C THR A 63 -16.49 -0.12 -16.26
N ALA A 64 -15.85 0.08 -17.43
CA ALA A 64 -14.91 -0.88 -18.00
C ALA A 64 -13.65 -1.03 -17.10
N GLU A 65 -13.04 0.09 -16.69
CA GLU A 65 -11.85 0.05 -15.82
C GLU A 65 -12.14 -0.67 -14.49
N HIS A 66 -13.33 -0.47 -13.91
CA HIS A 66 -13.72 -1.18 -12.67
C HIS A 66 -13.87 -2.68 -12.91
N LEU A 67 -14.47 -3.10 -14.01
CA LEU A 67 -14.62 -4.50 -14.37
C LEU A 67 -13.25 -5.18 -14.55
N ASP A 68 -12.33 -4.50 -15.21
CA ASP A 68 -10.96 -4.97 -15.38
C ASP A 68 -10.24 -5.14 -14.04
N ILE A 69 -10.34 -4.16 -13.15
CA ILE A 69 -9.76 -4.22 -11.81
C ILE A 69 -10.31 -5.40 -11.03
N LEU A 70 -11.63 -5.60 -11.01
CA LEU A 70 -12.26 -6.72 -10.30
C LEU A 70 -11.82 -8.07 -10.87
N SER A 71 -11.69 -8.16 -12.20
CA SER A 71 -11.18 -9.35 -12.89
C SER A 71 -9.70 -9.63 -12.55
N LEU A 72 -8.85 -8.60 -12.50
CA LEU A 72 -7.44 -8.73 -12.11
C LEU A 72 -7.29 -9.15 -10.64
N LEU A 73 -8.19 -8.71 -9.77
CA LEU A 73 -8.24 -9.12 -8.36
C LEU A 73 -8.78 -10.55 -8.19
N GLY A 74 -9.28 -11.17 -9.26
CA GLY A 74 -9.68 -12.57 -9.28
C GLY A 74 -11.08 -12.81 -8.74
N LEU A 75 -11.99 -11.83 -8.84
CA LEU A 75 -13.40 -12.07 -8.55
C LEU A 75 -14.00 -13.03 -9.59
N GLU A 76 -14.79 -13.96 -9.10
CA GLU A 76 -15.42 -15.03 -9.93
C GLU A 76 -16.94 -14.94 -9.96
N ARG A 77 -17.55 -14.09 -9.12
CA ARG A 77 -19.00 -14.00 -8.93
C ARG A 77 -19.46 -12.56 -8.88
N GLY A 78 -20.66 -12.32 -9.41
CA GLY A 78 -21.28 -11.01 -9.32
C GLY A 78 -22.74 -11.02 -9.75
N VAL A 79 -23.38 -9.90 -9.43
CA VAL A 79 -24.73 -9.54 -9.88
C VAL A 79 -24.66 -8.17 -10.53
N VAL A 80 -25.32 -7.98 -11.64
CA VAL A 80 -25.37 -6.69 -12.34
C VAL A 80 -26.69 -6.01 -12.00
N ALA A 81 -26.64 -4.80 -11.44
CA ALA A 81 -27.80 -3.96 -11.21
C ALA A 81 -27.84 -2.81 -12.22
N LEU A 82 -28.86 -2.77 -13.06
CA LEU A 82 -29.17 -1.67 -13.95
C LEU A 82 -30.01 -0.65 -13.18
N THR A 83 -29.31 0.32 -12.58
CA THR A 83 -29.90 1.29 -11.62
C THR A 83 -30.63 2.42 -12.33
N ARG A 84 -31.37 3.25 -11.57
CA ARG A 84 -32.15 4.39 -12.12
C ARG A 84 -33.17 3.93 -13.18
N ALA A 85 -33.73 2.74 -12.97
CA ALA A 85 -34.69 2.16 -13.93
C ALA A 85 -35.90 3.06 -14.14
N ASP A 86 -36.35 3.77 -13.11
CA ASP A 86 -37.45 4.74 -13.16
C ASP A 86 -37.21 5.93 -14.10
N LEU A 87 -35.96 6.26 -14.41
CA LEU A 87 -35.60 7.35 -15.31
C LEU A 87 -35.39 6.89 -16.76
N ALA A 88 -35.23 5.58 -16.98
CA ALA A 88 -34.92 5.03 -18.28
C ALA A 88 -36.16 4.63 -19.06
N SER A 89 -36.31 5.12 -20.33
CA SER A 89 -37.32 4.65 -21.26
C SER A 89 -37.12 3.16 -21.61
N PRO A 90 -38.14 2.44 -22.11
CA PRO A 90 -37.96 1.04 -22.49
C PRO A 90 -36.83 0.85 -23.55
N ALA A 91 -36.66 1.80 -24.45
CA ALA A 91 -35.56 1.76 -25.44
C ALA A 91 -34.19 1.96 -24.78
N ALA A 92 -34.05 2.91 -23.84
CA ALA A 92 -32.82 3.14 -23.10
C ALA A 92 -32.45 1.93 -22.22
N ARG A 93 -33.42 1.29 -21.55
CA ARG A 93 -33.21 0.04 -20.80
C ARG A 93 -32.64 -1.07 -21.70
N ALA A 94 -33.26 -1.30 -22.87
CA ALA A 94 -32.78 -2.32 -23.81
C ALA A 94 -31.38 -2.04 -24.32
N GLU A 95 -31.05 -0.79 -24.63
CA GLU A 95 -29.72 -0.37 -25.05
C GLU A 95 -28.70 -0.55 -23.93
N ALA A 96 -28.99 -0.05 -22.74
CA ALA A 96 -28.09 -0.19 -21.57
C ALA A 96 -27.81 -1.66 -21.25
N GLU A 97 -28.83 -2.53 -21.30
CA GLU A 97 -28.65 -3.96 -21.10
C GLU A 97 -27.78 -4.59 -22.19
N ALA A 98 -28.00 -4.28 -23.46
CA ALA A 98 -27.22 -4.81 -24.58
C ALA A 98 -25.76 -4.37 -24.50
N ARG A 99 -25.50 -3.08 -24.22
CA ARG A 99 -24.12 -2.55 -24.03
C ARG A 99 -23.44 -3.17 -22.80
N THR A 100 -24.17 -3.35 -21.70
CA THR A 100 -23.63 -4.00 -20.49
C THR A 100 -23.32 -5.46 -20.75
N ARG A 101 -24.16 -6.18 -21.50
CA ARG A 101 -23.92 -7.58 -21.91
C ARG A 101 -22.64 -7.68 -22.78
N ALA A 102 -22.47 -6.78 -23.73
CA ALA A 102 -21.27 -6.72 -24.55
C ALA A 102 -20.00 -6.44 -23.71
N LEU A 103 -20.09 -5.51 -22.77
CA LEU A 103 -18.96 -5.17 -21.87
C LEU A 103 -18.55 -6.35 -20.98
N THR A 104 -19.52 -7.12 -20.47
CA THR A 104 -19.28 -8.22 -19.54
C THR A 104 -18.92 -9.54 -20.21
N ALA A 105 -18.99 -9.63 -21.55
CA ALA A 105 -18.62 -10.82 -22.31
C ALA A 105 -17.15 -11.21 -22.07
N GLY A 106 -16.87 -12.50 -21.87
CA GLY A 106 -15.53 -13.02 -21.55
C GLY A 106 -15.02 -12.68 -20.15
N THR A 107 -15.84 -12.08 -19.28
CA THR A 107 -15.49 -11.75 -17.91
C THR A 107 -16.25 -12.65 -16.91
N PHE A 108 -15.94 -12.53 -15.63
CA PHE A 108 -16.67 -13.25 -14.56
C PHE A 108 -18.15 -12.83 -14.44
N LEU A 109 -18.58 -11.74 -15.10
CA LEU A 109 -19.97 -11.27 -15.13
C LEU A 109 -20.74 -11.69 -16.41
N GLU A 110 -20.16 -12.50 -17.30
CA GLU A 110 -20.82 -12.90 -18.56
C GLU A 110 -22.19 -13.55 -18.33
N GLY A 111 -22.25 -14.53 -17.46
CA GLY A 111 -23.48 -15.23 -17.07
C GLY A 111 -24.22 -14.63 -15.87
N ALA A 112 -23.77 -13.51 -15.33
CA ALA A 112 -24.33 -12.91 -14.13
C ALA A 112 -25.79 -12.42 -14.32
N PRO A 113 -26.65 -12.56 -13.31
CA PRO A 113 -28.02 -11.98 -13.35
C PRO A 113 -27.94 -10.46 -13.59
N ARG A 114 -28.81 -9.95 -14.48
CA ARG A 114 -28.97 -8.53 -14.79
C ARG A 114 -30.36 -8.10 -14.35
N ILE A 115 -30.44 -7.13 -13.45
CA ILE A 115 -31.70 -6.74 -12.79
C ILE A 115 -31.84 -5.24 -12.87
N PHE A 116 -32.96 -4.78 -13.46
CA PHE A 116 -33.32 -3.38 -13.41
C PHE A 116 -33.82 -3.03 -12.03
N VAL A 117 -33.29 -1.94 -11.46
CA VAL A 117 -33.62 -1.52 -10.09
C VAL A 117 -33.80 0.00 -10.00
N SER A 118 -34.73 0.40 -9.18
CA SER A 118 -34.91 1.78 -8.73
C SER A 118 -34.96 1.84 -7.21
N ALA A 119 -34.06 2.58 -6.60
CA ALA A 119 -34.10 2.84 -5.17
C ALA A 119 -35.24 3.80 -4.79
N VAL A 120 -35.79 4.56 -5.74
CA VAL A 120 -36.87 5.53 -5.52
C VAL A 120 -38.24 4.83 -5.50
N THR A 121 -38.48 3.95 -6.49
CA THR A 121 -39.78 3.26 -6.63
C THR A 121 -39.79 1.89 -5.96
N GLY A 122 -38.66 1.32 -5.63
CA GLY A 122 -38.53 -0.05 -5.14
C GLY A 122 -38.52 -1.12 -6.23
N GLU A 123 -38.61 -0.73 -7.52
CA GLU A 123 -38.57 -1.68 -8.65
C GLU A 123 -37.33 -2.56 -8.56
N GLY A 124 -37.50 -3.87 -8.67
CA GLY A 124 -36.44 -4.86 -8.78
C GLY A 124 -35.64 -5.13 -7.50
N LEU A 125 -35.86 -4.43 -6.38
CA LEU A 125 -35.06 -4.58 -5.18
C LEU A 125 -35.17 -5.98 -4.57
N GLU A 126 -36.34 -6.60 -4.57
CA GLU A 126 -36.53 -7.97 -4.07
C GLU A 126 -35.78 -8.99 -4.98
N ALA A 127 -35.87 -8.84 -6.27
CA ALA A 127 -35.13 -9.68 -7.22
C ALA A 127 -33.61 -9.53 -7.03
N LEU A 128 -33.12 -8.29 -6.81
CA LEU A 128 -31.73 -8.02 -6.50
C LEU A 128 -31.29 -8.70 -5.19
N ARG A 129 -32.10 -8.60 -4.12
CA ARG A 129 -31.81 -9.26 -2.85
C ARG A 129 -31.76 -10.78 -3.00
N ALA A 130 -32.68 -11.36 -3.77
CA ALA A 130 -32.69 -12.81 -4.06
C ALA A 130 -31.43 -13.24 -4.85
N ALA A 131 -31.02 -12.46 -5.85
CA ALA A 131 -29.81 -12.74 -6.63
C ALA A 131 -28.53 -12.62 -5.77
N LEU A 132 -28.42 -11.60 -4.93
CA LEU A 132 -27.33 -11.45 -3.96
C LEU A 132 -27.28 -12.60 -2.97
N ALA A 133 -28.44 -13.05 -2.45
CA ALA A 133 -28.51 -14.20 -1.57
C ALA A 133 -28.07 -15.50 -2.29
N ALA A 134 -28.46 -15.68 -3.55
CA ALA A 134 -28.03 -16.82 -4.36
C ALA A 134 -26.50 -16.80 -4.59
N MET A 135 -25.93 -15.64 -4.92
CA MET A 135 -24.48 -15.46 -5.07
C MET A 135 -23.75 -15.74 -3.75
N ALA A 136 -24.22 -15.22 -2.62
CA ALA A 136 -23.58 -15.39 -1.33
C ALA A 136 -23.59 -16.86 -0.87
N ARG A 137 -24.63 -17.63 -1.17
CA ARG A 137 -24.67 -19.08 -0.89
C ARG A 137 -23.65 -19.89 -1.68
N GLN A 138 -23.17 -19.36 -2.81
CA GLN A 138 -22.14 -20.01 -3.65
C GLN A 138 -20.72 -19.59 -3.23
N ALA A 139 -20.58 -18.67 -2.28
CA ALA A 139 -19.26 -18.28 -1.78
C ALA A 139 -18.58 -19.50 -1.13
N PRO A 140 -17.26 -19.67 -1.33
CA PRO A 140 -16.52 -20.72 -0.67
C PRO A 140 -16.57 -20.51 0.86
N PRO A 141 -16.42 -21.59 1.65
CA PRO A 141 -16.31 -21.44 3.09
C PRO A 141 -15.11 -20.56 3.45
N PRO A 142 -15.20 -19.80 4.55
CA PRO A 142 -14.07 -18.98 5.00
C PRO A 142 -12.81 -19.83 5.18
N PRO A 143 -11.64 -19.37 4.72
CA PRO A 143 -10.41 -20.11 4.90
C PRO A 143 -10.03 -20.23 6.38
N GLU A 144 -9.47 -21.38 6.77
CA GLU A 144 -9.02 -21.68 8.15
C GLU A 144 -7.52 -21.44 8.36
N GLY A 145 -6.88 -20.68 7.49
CA GLY A 145 -5.45 -20.40 7.56
C GLY A 145 -5.06 -19.35 8.60
N SER A 146 -3.94 -18.71 8.38
CA SER A 146 -3.45 -17.63 9.25
C SER A 146 -4.23 -16.34 9.02
N PRO A 147 -4.70 -15.64 10.07
CA PRO A 147 -5.43 -14.39 9.93
C PRO A 147 -4.60 -13.31 9.26
N ARG A 148 -5.23 -12.54 8.38
CA ARG A 148 -4.63 -11.42 7.69
C ARG A 148 -5.65 -10.31 7.47
N LEU A 149 -5.27 -9.07 7.73
CA LEU A 149 -6.12 -7.91 7.54
C LEU A 149 -5.30 -6.78 6.92
N HIS A 150 -5.67 -6.33 5.72
CA HIS A 150 -5.13 -5.12 5.13
C HIS A 150 -5.79 -3.89 5.76
N VAL A 151 -4.98 -3.04 6.36
CA VAL A 151 -5.47 -1.87 7.11
C VAL A 151 -5.90 -0.78 6.13
N ASP A 152 -7.19 -0.48 6.10
CA ASP A 152 -7.78 0.60 5.30
C ASP A 152 -8.04 1.88 6.11
N ARG A 153 -8.26 1.78 7.43
CA ARG A 153 -8.40 2.92 8.34
C ARG A 153 -7.72 2.66 9.67
N VAL A 154 -7.23 3.73 10.29
CA VAL A 154 -6.66 3.73 11.63
C VAL A 154 -7.23 4.90 12.40
N PHE A 155 -7.65 4.68 13.62
CA PHE A 155 -8.12 5.73 14.53
C PHE A 155 -7.91 5.36 16.00
N SER A 156 -7.99 6.32 16.87
CA SER A 156 -7.96 6.11 18.32
C SER A 156 -9.37 6.21 18.88
N VAL A 157 -9.66 5.38 19.86
CA VAL A 157 -10.89 5.45 20.67
C VAL A 157 -10.46 5.76 22.09
N ASP A 158 -11.05 6.81 22.67
CA ASP A 158 -10.76 7.24 24.04
C ASP A 158 -10.91 6.07 25.03
N GLY A 159 -9.88 5.87 25.86
CA GLY A 159 -9.81 4.76 26.81
C GLY A 159 -9.55 3.37 26.20
N SER A 160 -9.69 3.21 24.88
CA SER A 160 -9.48 1.91 24.21
C SER A 160 -8.17 1.82 23.43
N GLY A 161 -7.58 2.94 23.02
CA GLY A 161 -6.32 2.98 22.27
C GLY A 161 -6.51 2.86 20.75
N THR A 162 -5.52 2.31 20.06
CA THR A 162 -5.48 2.26 18.58
C THR A 162 -6.36 1.14 18.04
N VAL A 163 -7.22 1.50 17.10
CA VAL A 163 -8.09 0.59 16.36
C VAL A 163 -7.73 0.65 14.87
N VAL A 164 -7.56 -0.51 14.28
CA VAL A 164 -7.40 -0.67 12.82
C VAL A 164 -8.62 -1.35 12.24
N THR A 165 -9.00 -0.99 11.01
CA THR A 165 -10.09 -1.66 10.28
C THR A 165 -9.62 -2.20 8.94
N GLY A 166 -10.30 -3.24 8.48
CA GLY A 166 -10.06 -3.89 7.20
C GLY A 166 -10.92 -5.14 7.04
N THR A 167 -10.85 -5.76 5.87
CA THR A 167 -11.45 -7.07 5.65
C THR A 167 -10.50 -8.14 6.15
N LEU A 168 -10.97 -9.02 7.02
CA LEU A 168 -10.21 -10.16 7.53
C LEU A 168 -10.19 -11.26 6.48
N THR A 169 -9.00 -11.71 6.14
CA THR A 169 -8.75 -12.79 5.16
C THR A 169 -7.86 -13.87 5.77
N GLY A 170 -7.67 -14.96 5.07
CA GLY A 170 -6.71 -16.02 5.41
C GLY A 170 -7.16 -16.96 6.52
N GLY A 171 -7.84 -16.48 7.55
CA GLY A 171 -8.33 -17.31 8.66
C GLY A 171 -8.96 -16.48 9.77
N PRO A 172 -9.47 -17.16 10.82
CA PRO A 172 -10.14 -16.50 11.93
C PRO A 172 -9.14 -15.72 12.80
N LEU A 173 -9.63 -14.63 13.41
CA LEU A 173 -8.90 -13.82 14.39
C LEU A 173 -9.67 -13.83 15.72
N ARG A 174 -8.96 -14.05 16.82
CA ARG A 174 -9.54 -14.16 18.17
C ARG A 174 -9.01 -13.04 19.07
N ARG A 175 -9.81 -12.64 20.04
CA ARG A 175 -9.34 -11.80 21.13
C ARG A 175 -8.23 -12.52 21.90
N GLY A 176 -7.14 -11.78 22.18
CA GLY A 176 -5.97 -12.33 22.81
C GLY A 176 -4.87 -12.79 21.86
N ASP A 177 -5.18 -12.97 20.57
CA ASP A 177 -4.19 -13.38 19.57
C ASP A 177 -3.02 -12.41 19.48
N ARG A 178 -1.84 -12.96 19.22
CA ARG A 178 -0.65 -12.19 18.93
C ARG A 178 -0.55 -11.95 17.42
N VAL A 179 -0.43 -10.69 17.04
CA VAL A 179 -0.34 -10.24 15.66
C VAL A 179 0.90 -9.39 15.45
N GLN A 180 1.34 -9.29 14.20
CA GLN A 180 2.42 -8.40 13.76
C GLN A 180 1.89 -7.39 12.77
N LEU A 181 2.37 -6.16 12.85
CA LEU A 181 2.11 -5.08 11.89
C LEU A 181 3.21 -5.06 10.85
N TYR A 182 2.86 -5.35 9.61
CA TYR A 182 3.76 -5.35 8.46
C TYR A 182 3.64 -4.05 7.66
N PRO A 183 4.75 -3.53 7.09
CA PRO A 183 6.07 -4.12 6.94
C PRO A 183 6.96 -3.97 8.19
N GLY A 184 6.44 -3.42 9.30
CA GLY A 184 7.16 -3.32 10.56
C GLY A 184 7.36 -4.67 11.25
N GLU A 185 8.15 -4.64 12.32
CA GLU A 185 8.39 -5.79 13.19
C GLU A 185 7.56 -5.73 14.48
N GLN A 186 6.78 -4.67 14.65
CA GLN A 186 6.01 -4.46 15.88
C GLN A 186 4.94 -5.54 16.02
N THR A 187 4.95 -6.22 17.15
CA THR A 187 3.91 -7.17 17.53
C THR A 187 2.95 -6.54 18.54
N ALA A 188 1.69 -6.95 18.45
CA ALA A 188 0.63 -6.48 19.32
C ALA A 188 -0.25 -7.66 19.77
N ARG A 189 -1.02 -7.46 20.82
CA ARG A 189 -2.08 -8.39 21.21
C ARG A 189 -3.43 -7.79 20.82
N VAL A 190 -4.31 -8.60 20.27
CA VAL A 190 -5.69 -8.23 20.00
C VAL A 190 -6.43 -8.04 21.32
N ARG A 191 -6.79 -6.79 21.64
CA ARG A 191 -7.49 -6.43 22.89
C ARG A 191 -9.00 -6.60 22.76
N GLY A 192 -9.51 -6.35 21.55
CA GLY A 192 -10.94 -6.48 21.25
C GLY A 192 -11.18 -6.54 19.76
N LEU A 193 -12.31 -7.12 19.40
CA LEU A 193 -12.79 -7.28 18.04
C LEU A 193 -14.22 -6.77 17.93
N GLN A 194 -14.55 -6.18 16.78
CA GLN A 194 -15.91 -5.79 16.44
C GLN A 194 -16.20 -6.05 14.96
N CYS A 195 -17.41 -6.46 14.67
CA CYS A 195 -17.95 -6.54 13.32
C CYS A 195 -19.26 -5.74 13.27
N HIS A 196 -19.35 -4.74 12.38
CA HIS A 196 -20.49 -3.82 12.28
C HIS A 196 -20.91 -3.20 13.63
N GLY A 197 -19.94 -2.79 14.45
CA GLY A 197 -20.17 -2.18 15.76
C GLY A 197 -20.52 -3.16 16.88
N VAL A 198 -20.68 -4.45 16.58
CA VAL A 198 -20.97 -5.49 17.56
C VAL A 198 -19.68 -6.14 18.05
N PRO A 199 -19.38 -6.14 19.36
CA PRO A 199 -18.23 -6.84 19.93
C PRO A 199 -18.28 -8.34 19.68
N ALA A 200 -17.10 -8.96 19.48
CA ALA A 200 -16.96 -10.39 19.27
C ALA A 200 -15.67 -10.93 19.94
N GLU A 201 -15.70 -12.17 20.40
CA GLU A 201 -14.51 -12.86 20.92
C GLU A 201 -13.67 -13.48 19.78
N ALA A 202 -14.30 -13.80 18.66
CA ALA A 202 -13.66 -14.28 17.44
C ALA A 202 -14.41 -13.81 16.19
N LEU A 203 -13.68 -13.58 15.11
CA LEU A 203 -14.24 -13.25 13.80
C LEU A 203 -13.69 -14.23 12.76
N PRO A 204 -14.52 -14.80 11.88
CA PRO A 204 -14.05 -15.61 10.76
C PRO A 204 -13.39 -14.72 9.69
N ALA A 205 -12.69 -15.35 8.75
CA ALA A 205 -12.30 -14.66 7.51
C ALA A 205 -13.56 -14.30 6.67
N GLY A 206 -13.44 -13.34 5.76
CA GLY A 206 -14.52 -12.84 4.91
C GLY A 206 -15.33 -11.70 5.53
N VAL A 207 -15.07 -11.33 6.80
CA VAL A 207 -15.82 -10.24 7.45
C VAL A 207 -15.00 -8.97 7.57
N ARG A 208 -15.68 -7.83 7.59
CA ARG A 208 -15.05 -6.58 7.96
C ARG A 208 -14.86 -6.49 9.47
N ALA A 209 -13.62 -6.35 9.89
CA ALA A 209 -13.24 -6.31 11.29
C ALA A 209 -12.71 -4.94 11.72
N ALA A 210 -13.08 -4.52 12.93
CA ALA A 210 -12.37 -3.49 13.68
C ALA A 210 -11.58 -4.20 14.79
N VAL A 211 -10.27 -3.99 14.80
CA VAL A 211 -9.33 -4.68 15.68
C VAL A 211 -8.67 -3.67 16.60
N ASN A 212 -8.91 -3.76 17.89
CA ASN A 212 -8.25 -2.96 18.91
C ASN A 212 -6.92 -3.63 19.29
N LEU A 213 -5.83 -2.87 19.20
CA LEU A 213 -4.46 -3.36 19.40
C LEU A 213 -3.87 -2.82 20.71
N ALA A 214 -3.41 -3.72 21.57
CA ALA A 214 -2.73 -3.34 22.79
C ALA A 214 -1.28 -2.91 22.50
N GLY A 215 -0.87 -1.79 23.10
CA GLY A 215 0.52 -1.32 23.03
C GLY A 215 0.96 -0.71 21.70
N VAL A 216 0.03 -0.44 20.79
CA VAL A 216 0.29 0.23 19.51
C VAL A 216 -0.16 1.68 19.60
N ARG A 217 0.72 2.61 19.21
CA ARG A 217 0.38 4.04 19.12
C ARG A 217 -0.16 4.34 17.72
N LEU A 218 -1.05 5.32 17.62
CA LEU A 218 -1.66 5.72 16.34
C LEU A 218 -0.62 6.02 15.24
N ARG A 219 0.52 6.59 15.59
CA ARG A 219 1.60 6.94 14.68
C ARG A 219 2.43 5.75 14.17
N ASP A 220 2.31 4.59 14.81
CA ASP A 220 3.11 3.39 14.53
C ASP A 220 2.41 2.45 13.54
N VAL A 221 1.18 2.77 13.13
CA VAL A 221 0.39 2.01 12.16
C VAL A 221 -0.36 2.95 11.24
N GLY A 222 -0.44 2.62 9.96
CA GLY A 222 -1.08 3.44 8.95
C GLY A 222 -1.93 2.65 7.96
N ARG A 223 -2.70 3.37 7.15
CA ARG A 223 -3.37 2.78 5.99
C ARG A 223 -2.33 2.16 5.04
N GLY A 224 -2.59 0.95 4.58
CA GLY A 224 -1.68 0.19 3.73
C GLY A 224 -0.76 -0.77 4.48
N ASP A 225 -0.74 -0.72 5.81
CA ASP A 225 -0.11 -1.75 6.60
C ASP A 225 -0.96 -3.03 6.59
N THR A 226 -0.34 -4.13 6.95
CA THR A 226 -1.03 -5.42 7.03
C THR A 226 -0.84 -5.99 8.42
N LEU A 227 -1.95 -6.36 9.06
CA LEU A 227 -1.95 -7.12 10.31
C LEU A 227 -2.06 -8.60 9.96
N ALA A 228 -1.14 -9.41 10.47
CA ALA A 228 -1.16 -10.87 10.30
C ALA A 228 -0.49 -11.56 11.49
N ALA A 229 -0.56 -12.88 11.54
CA ALA A 229 0.20 -13.63 12.53
C ALA A 229 1.72 -13.37 12.35
N PRO A 230 2.52 -13.40 13.44
CA PRO A 230 3.96 -13.22 13.36
C PRO A 230 4.60 -14.27 12.44
N GLY A 231 5.41 -13.81 11.47
CA GLY A 231 6.08 -14.68 10.51
C GLY A 231 5.19 -15.21 9.36
N ALA A 232 3.91 -14.83 9.29
CA ALA A 232 2.99 -15.31 8.25
C ALA A 232 3.24 -14.69 6.87
N LEU A 233 3.87 -13.52 6.80
CA LEU A 233 4.15 -12.82 5.55
C LEU A 233 5.65 -12.67 5.32
N THR A 234 6.05 -12.75 4.06
CA THR A 234 7.43 -12.51 3.63
C THR A 234 7.61 -11.04 3.30
N LEU A 235 8.61 -10.40 3.92
CA LEU A 235 9.05 -9.06 3.53
C LEU A 235 10.01 -9.16 2.36
N THR A 236 9.72 -8.49 1.26
CA THR A 236 10.56 -8.52 0.07
C THR A 236 10.70 -7.15 -0.60
N ASP A 237 11.91 -6.85 -1.10
CA ASP A 237 12.22 -5.70 -1.96
C ASP A 237 11.98 -6.02 -3.45
N ARG A 238 11.64 -7.28 -3.79
CA ARG A 238 11.36 -7.74 -5.15
C ARG A 238 10.55 -9.03 -5.14
N ALA A 239 9.70 -9.17 -6.14
CA ALA A 239 8.95 -10.40 -6.37
C ALA A 239 8.92 -10.74 -7.85
N ASP A 240 8.99 -12.04 -8.18
CA ASP A 240 8.63 -12.50 -9.51
C ASP A 240 7.12 -12.73 -9.54
N VAL A 241 6.49 -12.26 -10.60
CA VAL A 241 5.03 -12.20 -10.73
C VAL A 241 4.58 -12.75 -12.08
N SER A 242 3.36 -13.28 -12.15
CA SER A 242 2.60 -13.30 -13.39
C SER A 242 2.08 -11.89 -13.64
N LEU A 243 2.19 -11.42 -14.88
CA LEU A 243 1.68 -10.10 -15.28
C LEU A 243 0.85 -10.25 -16.55
N ARG A 244 -0.42 -9.85 -16.50
CA ARG A 244 -1.30 -9.71 -17.65
C ARG A 244 -1.52 -8.23 -17.91
N VAL A 245 -1.22 -7.79 -19.13
CA VAL A 245 -1.51 -6.43 -19.60
C VAL A 245 -2.92 -6.43 -20.18
N LEU A 246 -3.72 -5.44 -19.79
CA LEU A 246 -5.10 -5.29 -20.26
C LEU A 246 -5.11 -5.04 -21.78
N PRO A 247 -6.15 -5.53 -22.53
CA PRO A 247 -6.26 -5.28 -23.96
C PRO A 247 -6.30 -3.79 -24.30
N ASP A 248 -6.96 -3.00 -23.47
CA ASP A 248 -7.16 -1.56 -23.67
C ASP A 248 -6.08 -0.70 -22.97
N ALA A 249 -4.99 -1.32 -22.49
CA ALA A 249 -3.87 -0.57 -21.91
C ALA A 249 -3.30 0.41 -22.94
N PRO A 250 -3.10 1.69 -22.57
CA PRO A 250 -2.70 2.73 -23.54
C PRO A 250 -1.31 2.52 -24.13
N PHE A 251 -0.45 1.78 -23.43
CA PHE A 251 0.94 1.52 -23.84
C PHE A 251 1.37 0.10 -23.46
N PRO A 252 2.33 -0.47 -24.20
CA PRO A 252 2.97 -1.71 -23.79
C PRO A 252 3.83 -1.51 -22.53
N VAL A 253 3.92 -2.53 -21.70
CA VAL A 253 4.88 -2.60 -20.61
C VAL A 253 6.23 -3.03 -21.16
N ARG A 254 7.29 -2.30 -20.81
CA ARG A 254 8.67 -2.59 -21.22
C ARG A 254 9.54 -2.90 -20.00
N THR A 255 10.61 -3.64 -20.22
CA THR A 255 11.65 -3.79 -19.19
C THR A 255 12.16 -2.41 -18.76
N GLY A 256 12.04 -2.12 -17.45
CA GLY A 256 12.40 -0.83 -16.88
C GLY A 256 11.23 0.11 -16.63
N SER A 257 10.02 -0.20 -17.11
CA SER A 257 8.82 0.60 -16.83
C SER A 257 8.63 0.81 -15.34
N GLN A 258 8.32 2.04 -14.95
CA GLN A 258 7.87 2.36 -13.59
C GLN A 258 6.34 2.27 -13.55
N LEU A 259 5.83 1.60 -12.54
CA LEU A 259 4.40 1.37 -12.35
C LEU A 259 4.01 1.66 -10.90
N HIS A 260 2.79 2.13 -10.69
CA HIS A 260 2.13 2.05 -9.40
C HIS A 260 1.67 0.62 -9.16
N PHE A 261 2.18 0.02 -8.11
CA PHE A 261 1.80 -1.31 -7.64
C PHE A 261 0.80 -1.18 -6.50
N HIS A 262 -0.37 -1.78 -6.66
CA HIS A 262 -1.43 -1.82 -5.66
C HIS A 262 -1.62 -3.24 -5.16
N HIS A 263 -1.48 -3.43 -3.84
CA HIS A 263 -1.62 -4.72 -3.17
C HIS A 263 -2.33 -4.53 -1.84
N GLY A 264 -3.51 -5.10 -1.68
CA GLY A 264 -4.40 -4.77 -0.57
C GLY A 264 -4.65 -3.27 -0.50
N ALA A 265 -4.49 -2.67 0.67
CA ALA A 265 -4.63 -1.23 0.87
C ALA A 265 -3.33 -0.43 0.58
N ARG A 266 -2.24 -1.10 0.18
CA ARG A 266 -0.93 -0.47 -0.04
C ARG A 266 -0.74 -0.09 -1.49
N ALA A 267 -0.24 1.12 -1.72
CA ALA A 267 0.19 1.60 -3.04
C ALA A 267 1.67 1.98 -2.99
N LEU A 268 2.47 1.45 -3.91
CA LEU A 268 3.91 1.68 -4.00
C LEU A 268 4.34 1.87 -5.45
N VAL A 269 5.46 2.57 -5.62
CA VAL A 269 6.14 2.60 -6.92
C VAL A 269 7.03 1.37 -7.04
N CYS A 270 6.94 0.69 -8.18
CA CYS A 270 7.83 -0.41 -8.52
C CYS A 270 8.46 -0.22 -9.90
N ARG A 271 9.59 -0.86 -10.11
CA ARG A 271 10.22 -1.02 -11.43
C ARG A 271 9.95 -2.41 -11.95
N CYS A 272 9.35 -2.49 -13.13
CA CYS A 272 9.03 -3.75 -13.81
C CYS A 272 10.20 -4.19 -14.69
N ILE A 273 10.69 -5.41 -14.46
CA ILE A 273 11.71 -6.07 -15.29
C ILE A 273 11.07 -7.31 -15.89
N LEU A 274 10.79 -7.30 -17.18
CA LEU A 274 10.19 -8.45 -17.86
C LEU A 274 11.19 -9.62 -17.93
N LEU A 275 10.67 -10.84 -17.75
CA LEU A 275 11.45 -12.07 -17.78
C LEU A 275 11.18 -12.81 -19.10
N GLY A 276 12.22 -13.27 -19.76
CA GLY A 276 12.14 -13.97 -21.04
C GLY A 276 11.84 -13.08 -22.25
N ARG A 277 11.57 -11.79 -22.05
CA ARG A 277 11.25 -10.82 -23.12
C ARG A 277 11.52 -9.38 -22.68
N ASP A 278 11.41 -8.42 -23.60
CA ASP A 278 11.64 -7.01 -23.31
C ASP A 278 10.35 -6.16 -23.35
N VAL A 279 9.29 -6.68 -23.96
CA VAL A 279 8.01 -5.97 -24.15
C VAL A 279 6.85 -6.92 -23.91
N LEU A 280 5.82 -6.46 -23.20
CA LEU A 280 4.48 -7.03 -23.14
C LEU A 280 3.51 -6.03 -23.74
N ARG A 281 2.83 -6.42 -24.83
CA ARG A 281 1.82 -5.59 -25.50
C ARG A 281 0.47 -5.70 -24.81
N PRO A 282 -0.45 -4.77 -25.05
CA PRO A 282 -1.83 -4.90 -24.63
C PRO A 282 -2.41 -6.26 -25.02
N GLY A 283 -3.12 -6.91 -24.10
CA GLY A 283 -3.66 -8.27 -24.24
C GLY A 283 -2.69 -9.42 -23.94
N GLU A 284 -1.39 -9.17 -23.87
CA GLU A 284 -0.40 -10.20 -23.58
C GLU A 284 -0.23 -10.46 -22.09
N ALA A 285 0.20 -11.70 -21.78
CA ALA A 285 0.61 -12.10 -20.45
C ALA A 285 2.05 -12.63 -20.46
N GLY A 286 2.73 -12.54 -19.32
CA GLY A 286 4.10 -13.01 -19.17
C GLY A 286 4.60 -12.93 -17.74
N TRP A 287 5.88 -13.17 -17.58
CA TRP A 287 6.56 -13.09 -16.28
C TRP A 287 7.31 -11.78 -16.13
N ALA A 288 7.27 -11.22 -14.93
CA ALA A 288 8.02 -10.03 -14.61
C ALA A 288 8.62 -10.14 -13.20
N GLN A 289 9.72 -9.43 -12.96
CA GLN A 289 10.21 -9.13 -11.64
C GLN A 289 9.83 -7.69 -11.29
N LEU A 290 9.04 -7.50 -10.26
CA LEU A 290 8.76 -6.20 -9.68
C LEU A 290 9.81 -5.89 -8.62
N ARG A 291 10.41 -4.70 -8.68
CA ARG A 291 11.38 -4.20 -7.71
C ARG A 291 10.79 -3.00 -7.02
N PHE A 292 10.64 -3.10 -5.72
CA PHE A 292 9.96 -2.12 -4.89
C PHE A 292 10.97 -1.13 -4.27
N ALA A 293 10.57 0.13 -4.14
CA ALA A 293 11.36 1.15 -3.45
C ALA A 293 11.38 0.92 -1.91
N GLN A 294 10.35 0.27 -1.40
CA GLN A 294 10.19 -0.10 0.02
C GLN A 294 9.75 -1.57 0.10
N PRO A 295 10.08 -2.29 1.17
CA PRO A 295 9.66 -3.67 1.32
C PRO A 295 8.13 -3.83 1.31
N VAL A 296 7.67 -4.90 0.67
CA VAL A 296 6.27 -5.33 0.64
C VAL A 296 6.14 -6.59 1.48
N ALA A 297 5.13 -6.63 2.33
CA ALA A 297 4.75 -7.84 3.04
C ALA A 297 3.70 -8.59 2.20
N ALA A 298 4.02 -9.80 1.81
CA ALA A 298 3.19 -10.57 0.89
C ALA A 298 3.28 -12.07 1.13
N ALA A 299 2.35 -12.80 0.55
CA ALA A 299 2.37 -14.24 0.42
C ALA A 299 2.33 -14.65 -1.07
N PRO A 300 2.86 -15.82 -1.45
CA PRO A 300 2.67 -16.35 -2.81
C PRO A 300 1.18 -16.48 -3.12
N GLY A 301 0.80 -16.13 -4.36
CA GLY A 301 -0.59 -16.09 -4.79
C GLY A 301 -1.30 -14.76 -4.60
N ASP A 302 -0.75 -13.83 -3.82
CA ASP A 302 -1.35 -12.50 -3.63
C ASP A 302 -1.55 -11.79 -4.95
N ARG A 303 -2.75 -11.22 -5.13
CA ARG A 303 -3.12 -10.45 -6.32
C ARG A 303 -2.65 -9.01 -6.20
N PHE A 304 -2.34 -8.43 -7.36
CA PHE A 304 -1.98 -7.01 -7.44
C PHE A 304 -2.55 -6.37 -8.72
N VAL A 305 -2.71 -5.07 -8.66
CA VAL A 305 -3.05 -4.23 -9.83
C VAL A 305 -1.90 -3.27 -10.10
N ALA A 306 -1.55 -3.11 -11.36
CA ALA A 306 -0.52 -2.18 -11.82
C ALA A 306 -1.14 -1.04 -12.64
N ARG A 307 -0.69 0.21 -12.40
CA ARG A 307 -1.15 1.40 -13.10
C ARG A 307 0.03 2.22 -13.63
N PHE A 308 -0.15 2.92 -14.76
CA PHE A 308 0.82 3.90 -15.26
C PHE A 308 0.79 5.18 -14.43
N PHE A 309 1.86 5.97 -14.53
CA PHE A 309 1.95 7.30 -13.92
C PHE A 309 1.24 8.37 -14.77
N SER A 310 1.39 8.29 -16.09
CA SER A 310 0.82 9.25 -17.03
C SER A 310 0.61 8.58 -18.40
N PRO A 311 -0.64 8.51 -18.89
CA PRO A 311 -1.87 8.80 -18.16
C PRO A 311 -2.04 7.87 -16.95
N LEU A 312 -2.83 8.31 -15.95
CA LEU A 312 -3.14 7.51 -14.78
C LEU A 312 -4.21 6.45 -15.16
N ALA A 313 -3.76 5.37 -15.79
CA ALA A 313 -4.61 4.31 -16.29
C ALA A 313 -4.19 2.94 -15.72
N THR A 314 -5.15 2.05 -15.55
CA THR A 314 -4.86 0.66 -15.18
C THR A 314 -4.19 -0.04 -16.35
N VAL A 315 -3.02 -0.62 -16.09
CA VAL A 315 -2.19 -1.32 -17.09
C VAL A 315 -2.52 -2.78 -17.16
N GLY A 316 -2.74 -3.37 -16.00
CA GLY A 316 -2.87 -4.80 -15.83
C GLY A 316 -2.66 -5.21 -14.39
N GLY A 317 -2.38 -6.46 -14.18
CA GLY A 317 -2.15 -7.03 -12.85
C GLY A 317 -1.81 -8.51 -12.93
N GLY A 318 -1.84 -9.17 -11.80
CA GLY A 318 -1.53 -10.60 -11.74
C GLY A 318 -1.33 -11.08 -10.31
N SER A 319 -0.48 -12.07 -10.13
CA SER A 319 -0.19 -12.65 -8.82
C SER A 319 1.30 -12.68 -8.52
N LEU A 320 1.64 -12.56 -7.25
CA LEU A 320 2.99 -12.73 -6.73
C LEU A 320 3.30 -14.23 -6.70
N VAL A 321 4.40 -14.65 -7.32
CA VAL A 321 4.73 -16.07 -7.49
C VAL A 321 5.95 -16.46 -6.65
N ASP A 322 7.05 -15.71 -6.75
CA ASP A 322 8.26 -15.94 -5.97
C ASP A 322 8.65 -14.65 -5.24
N LEU A 323 8.70 -14.71 -3.91
CA LEU A 323 9.02 -13.57 -3.03
C LEU A 323 10.51 -13.47 -2.68
N ALA A 324 11.32 -14.44 -3.09
CA ALA A 324 12.77 -14.46 -2.92
C ALA A 324 13.49 -14.77 -4.23
N PRO A 325 13.17 -14.04 -5.33
CA PRO A 325 13.70 -14.36 -6.64
C PRO A 325 15.17 -13.96 -6.78
N PRO A 326 15.93 -14.62 -7.68
CA PRO A 326 17.29 -14.23 -7.98
C PRO A 326 17.35 -12.85 -8.67
N ARG A 327 18.42 -12.10 -8.41
CA ARG A 327 18.62 -10.77 -9.01
C ARG A 327 19.05 -10.83 -10.49
N LYS A 328 19.62 -11.94 -10.93
CA LYS A 328 20.17 -12.15 -12.28
C LYS A 328 19.38 -13.25 -12.99
N GLY A 329 19.69 -13.47 -14.27
CA GLY A 329 19.10 -14.56 -15.05
C GLY A 329 17.68 -14.30 -15.54
N ARG A 330 17.35 -13.06 -15.94
CA ARG A 330 16.01 -12.71 -16.43
C ARG A 330 15.60 -13.47 -17.72
N MET A 331 16.59 -13.94 -18.49
CA MET A 331 16.36 -14.69 -19.74
C MET A 331 16.57 -16.20 -19.56
N ALA A 332 16.88 -16.68 -18.35
CA ALA A 332 17.19 -18.09 -18.10
C ALA A 332 15.93 -18.95 -18.23
N PRO A 333 15.90 -19.96 -19.14
CA PRO A 333 14.74 -20.82 -19.34
C PRO A 333 14.33 -21.57 -18.08
N GLU A 334 15.29 -21.97 -17.24
CA GLU A 334 15.05 -22.68 -15.99
C GLU A 334 14.26 -21.83 -14.99
N ARG A 335 14.50 -20.49 -14.99
CA ARG A 335 13.73 -19.57 -14.16
C ARG A 335 12.28 -19.48 -14.64
N LEU A 336 12.05 -19.42 -15.93
CA LEU A 336 10.71 -19.35 -16.51
C LEU A 336 9.92 -20.64 -16.25
N ALA A 337 10.56 -21.81 -16.44
CA ALA A 337 9.97 -23.12 -16.14
C ALA A 337 9.61 -23.24 -14.65
N ARG A 338 10.49 -22.78 -13.77
CA ARG A 338 10.24 -22.74 -12.33
C ARG A 338 9.04 -21.85 -11.98
N LEU A 339 8.92 -20.66 -12.56
CA LEU A 339 7.79 -19.78 -12.31
C LEU A 339 6.46 -20.38 -12.78
N ALA A 340 6.45 -21.07 -13.93
CA ALA A 340 5.30 -21.79 -14.39
C ALA A 340 4.88 -22.90 -13.39
N ALA A 341 5.83 -23.70 -12.90
CA ALA A 341 5.56 -24.73 -11.91
C ALA A 341 5.02 -24.16 -10.58
N LEU A 342 5.60 -23.06 -10.10
CA LEU A 342 5.12 -22.39 -8.86
C LEU A 342 3.71 -21.82 -9.03
N ALA A 343 3.40 -21.25 -10.20
CA ALA A 343 2.06 -20.71 -10.48
C ALA A 343 0.98 -21.80 -10.58
N GLU A 344 1.35 -23.03 -10.93
CA GLU A 344 0.48 -24.20 -10.93
C GLU A 344 0.35 -24.87 -9.54
N GLY A 345 0.88 -24.24 -8.50
CA GLY A 345 0.82 -24.77 -7.13
C GLY A 345 1.77 -25.94 -6.86
N ARG A 346 2.68 -26.24 -7.78
CA ARG A 346 3.72 -27.25 -7.53
C ARG A 346 4.69 -26.74 -6.46
N PRO A 347 5.06 -27.60 -5.47
CA PRO A 347 6.02 -27.18 -4.46
C PRO A 347 7.31 -26.73 -5.13
N ARG A 348 7.93 -25.72 -4.56
CA ARG A 348 9.24 -25.19 -4.98
C ARG A 348 10.16 -26.41 -5.19
N PRO A 349 10.58 -26.74 -6.43
CA PRO A 349 11.57 -27.78 -6.58
C PRO A 349 12.73 -27.35 -5.68
N ALA A 350 13.20 -28.29 -4.84
CA ALA A 350 14.42 -28.07 -4.09
C ALA A 350 15.51 -27.80 -5.14
N MET A 351 15.62 -26.54 -5.57
CA MET A 351 16.90 -26.08 -6.01
C MET A 351 17.76 -26.31 -4.78
N GLU A 352 18.79 -27.15 -4.92
CA GLU A 352 19.99 -26.86 -4.17
C GLU A 352 20.14 -25.33 -4.28
N SER A 353 19.69 -24.64 -3.28
CA SER A 353 20.24 -23.34 -2.98
C SER A 353 21.72 -23.66 -3.08
N PRO A 354 22.50 -23.09 -4.01
CA PRO A 354 23.91 -22.97 -3.72
C PRO A 354 23.86 -22.32 -2.36
N ALA A 355 24.20 -23.14 -1.31
CA ALA A 355 24.03 -22.83 0.10
C ALA A 355 24.34 -21.37 0.16
N ALA A 356 23.34 -20.51 0.50
CA ALA A 356 23.46 -19.08 0.24
C ALA A 356 24.85 -18.80 0.71
N PRO A 357 25.81 -18.50 -0.18
CA PRO A 357 27.18 -18.42 0.23
C PRO A 357 27.05 -17.40 1.29
N ALA A 358 27.23 -17.86 2.58
CA ALA A 358 26.96 -17.10 3.78
C ALA A 358 27.33 -15.72 3.36
N ALA A 359 26.36 -14.82 3.14
CA ALA A 359 26.41 -13.72 2.17
C ALA A 359 27.76 -13.12 2.42
N PRO A 360 28.73 -13.20 1.49
CA PRO A 360 30.13 -13.01 1.81
C PRO A 360 30.11 -11.71 2.52
N ALA A 361 30.34 -11.76 3.85
CA ALA A 361 29.99 -10.72 4.82
C ALA A 361 30.36 -9.44 4.13
N ALA A 362 29.38 -8.68 3.69
CA ALA A 362 29.49 -7.76 2.54
C ALA A 362 30.71 -6.93 2.87
N PRO A 363 31.81 -6.98 2.11
CA PRO A 363 33.14 -6.60 2.57
C PRO A 363 32.96 -5.35 3.36
N ALA A 364 33.34 -5.39 4.63
CA ALA A 364 33.06 -4.32 5.59
C ALA A 364 33.36 -3.05 4.81
N PRO A 365 32.46 -2.05 4.66
CA PRO A 365 32.75 -0.83 3.93
C PRO A 365 34.08 -0.39 4.48
N SER A 366 35.04 -0.06 3.63
CA SER A 366 36.37 0.27 4.08
C SER A 366 36.20 1.35 5.13
N ALA A 367 36.83 1.21 6.28
CA ALA A 367 36.83 2.24 7.34
C ALA A 367 37.23 3.59 6.73
N GLU A 368 37.91 3.57 5.61
CA GLU A 368 38.30 4.66 4.75
C GLU A 368 37.11 5.45 4.17
N ALA A 369 36.07 4.77 3.61
CA ALA A 369 34.90 5.47 3.05
C ALA A 369 34.01 6.08 4.14
N GLU A 370 33.94 5.47 5.32
CA GLU A 370 33.23 6.06 6.47
C GLU A 370 33.99 7.30 6.97
N GLY A 371 35.31 7.20 7.16
CA GLY A 371 36.14 8.31 7.60
C GLY A 371 36.16 9.47 6.60
N GLU A 372 36.23 9.18 5.30
CA GLU A 372 36.15 10.19 4.24
C GLU A 372 34.82 10.95 4.24
N LEU A 373 33.70 10.23 4.38
CA LEU A 373 32.37 10.83 4.46
C LEU A 373 32.17 11.63 5.74
N GLU A 374 32.61 11.11 6.88
CA GLU A 374 32.52 11.79 8.17
C GLU A 374 33.32 13.09 8.17
N ALA A 375 34.57 13.05 7.69
CA ALA A 375 35.41 14.23 7.55
C ALA A 375 34.82 15.28 6.59
N LEU A 376 34.21 14.81 5.48
CA LEU A 376 33.57 15.67 4.50
C LEU A 376 32.39 16.43 5.11
N TYR A 377 31.47 15.74 5.80
CA TYR A 377 30.30 16.36 6.43
C TYR A 377 30.65 17.22 7.65
N LEU A 378 31.68 16.86 8.38
CA LEU A 378 32.23 17.71 9.43
C LEU A 378 32.80 19.02 8.86
N GLY A 379 33.54 18.94 7.73
CA GLY A 379 34.12 20.07 7.05
C GLY A 379 33.11 21.02 6.39
N TYR A 380 31.95 20.54 5.97
CA TYR A 380 30.90 21.42 5.43
C TYR A 380 30.20 22.29 6.48
N GLY A 381 30.33 21.96 7.77
CA GLY A 381 29.67 22.71 8.84
C GLY A 381 28.16 22.71 8.71
N LEU A 382 27.54 23.89 8.83
CA LEU A 382 26.08 24.06 8.83
C LEU A 382 25.43 24.12 7.44
N GLU A 383 26.22 24.21 6.37
CA GLU A 383 25.72 24.35 5.00
C GLU A 383 26.21 23.20 4.07
N PRO A 384 25.94 21.95 4.43
CA PRO A 384 26.33 20.84 3.58
C PRO A 384 25.50 20.83 2.28
N PRO A 385 26.09 20.46 1.15
CA PRO A 385 25.33 20.19 -0.06
C PRO A 385 24.42 18.98 0.12
N SER A 386 23.36 18.89 -0.69
CA SER A 386 22.50 17.70 -0.68
C SER A 386 23.30 16.45 -1.05
N TRP A 387 22.85 15.28 -0.58
CA TRP A 387 23.49 13.99 -0.88
C TRP A 387 23.72 13.79 -2.37
N GLU A 388 22.80 14.20 -3.23
CA GLU A 388 22.92 14.11 -4.68
C GLU A 388 24.13 14.87 -5.26
N ARG A 389 24.58 15.92 -4.59
CA ARG A 389 25.79 16.68 -4.96
C ARG A 389 27.07 16.12 -4.34
N VAL A 390 26.94 15.37 -3.24
CA VAL A 390 28.07 14.71 -2.57
C VAL A 390 28.40 13.38 -3.25
N GLU A 391 27.39 12.61 -3.64
CA GLU A 391 27.53 11.27 -4.21
C GLU A 391 28.49 11.19 -5.40
N PRO A 392 28.50 12.12 -6.39
CA PRO A 392 29.43 12.09 -7.52
C PRO A 392 30.91 12.17 -7.14
N ARG A 393 31.25 12.69 -5.96
CA ARG A 393 32.63 12.74 -5.47
C ARG A 393 33.20 11.35 -5.20
N PHE A 394 32.36 10.35 -5.05
CA PHE A 394 32.71 8.95 -4.88
C PHE A 394 32.62 8.17 -6.20
N ALA A 395 32.89 8.81 -7.35
CA ALA A 395 32.90 8.14 -8.65
C ALA A 395 33.77 6.88 -8.60
N GLY A 396 33.21 5.75 -9.05
CA GLY A 396 33.85 4.42 -8.94
C GLY A 396 33.57 3.68 -7.62
N ARG A 397 33.25 4.38 -6.51
CA ARG A 397 32.97 3.82 -5.18
C ARG A 397 31.56 4.20 -4.65
N ILE A 398 30.64 4.57 -5.51
CA ILE A 398 29.29 5.06 -5.12
C ILE A 398 28.54 4.08 -4.21
N ARG A 399 28.62 2.76 -4.47
CA ARG A 399 27.98 1.75 -3.63
C ARG A 399 28.55 1.68 -2.22
N GLU A 400 29.83 1.94 -2.10
CA GLU A 400 30.58 1.96 -0.85
C GLU A 400 30.21 3.21 -0.05
N ALA A 401 30.20 4.38 -0.68
CA ALA A 401 29.77 5.63 -0.09
C ALA A 401 28.31 5.59 0.41
N ARG A 402 27.39 4.98 -0.35
CA ARG A 402 25.99 4.77 0.10
C ARG A 402 25.88 3.88 1.33
N ARG A 403 26.71 2.84 1.44
CA ARG A 403 26.74 1.98 2.63
C ARG A 403 27.34 2.72 3.83
N ALA A 404 28.44 3.43 3.63
CA ALA A 404 29.09 4.27 4.64
C ALA A 404 28.12 5.33 5.18
N CYS A 405 27.40 6.04 4.30
CA CYS A 405 26.38 7.02 4.67
C CYS A 405 25.28 6.40 5.53
N ARG A 406 24.76 5.21 5.16
CA ARG A 406 23.75 4.51 5.94
C ARG A 406 24.23 4.17 7.34
N ARG A 407 25.45 3.61 7.47
CA ARG A 407 26.02 3.28 8.78
C ARG A 407 26.28 4.50 9.65
N LEU A 408 26.78 5.59 9.07
CA LEU A 408 26.98 6.83 9.79
C LEU A 408 25.64 7.40 10.31
N LYS A 409 24.54 7.20 9.55
CA LYS A 409 23.19 7.53 10.01
C LYS A 409 22.73 6.59 11.12
N GLU A 410 22.89 5.28 10.97
CA GLU A 410 22.52 4.27 11.99
C GLU A 410 23.28 4.48 13.31
N ARG A 411 24.53 4.91 13.25
CA ARG A 411 25.36 5.27 14.41
C ARG A 411 25.10 6.66 14.98
N GLY A 412 24.23 7.44 14.34
CA GLY A 412 23.92 8.82 14.77
C GLY A 412 25.06 9.81 14.54
N VAL A 413 26.03 9.49 13.71
CA VAL A 413 27.14 10.40 13.32
C VAL A 413 26.66 11.42 12.29
N LEU A 414 25.82 11.00 11.34
CA LEU A 414 25.11 11.87 10.41
C LEU A 414 23.61 11.88 10.78
N LEU A 415 23.06 13.08 10.90
CA LEU A 415 21.65 13.32 11.19
C LEU A 415 20.94 13.79 9.93
N GLU A 416 19.86 13.16 9.55
CA GLU A 416 19.01 13.59 8.43
C GLU A 416 17.92 14.52 8.95
N LEU A 417 18.07 15.82 8.73
CA LEU A 417 17.13 16.84 9.18
C LEU A 417 15.91 16.97 8.24
N SER A 418 16.09 16.64 6.97
CA SER A 418 15.04 16.50 5.96
C SER A 418 15.54 15.57 4.85
N PRO A 419 14.67 14.99 3.98
CA PRO A 419 15.10 14.08 2.93
C PRO A 419 16.29 14.61 2.11
N GLY A 420 17.40 13.88 2.16
CA GLY A 420 18.66 14.25 1.47
C GLY A 420 19.48 15.37 2.14
N HIS A 421 19.04 15.93 3.25
CA HIS A 421 19.76 16.97 4.01
C HIS A 421 20.41 16.37 5.26
N LEU A 422 21.70 16.09 5.16
CA LEU A 422 22.47 15.44 6.21
C LEU A 422 23.39 16.47 6.89
N LEU A 423 23.44 16.45 8.23
CA LEU A 423 24.39 17.22 9.04
C LEU A 423 25.19 16.28 9.93
N HIS A 424 26.46 16.62 10.17
CA HIS A 424 27.26 15.89 11.17
C HIS A 424 26.77 16.22 12.57
N ALA A 425 26.55 15.20 13.41
CA ALA A 425 26.04 15.38 14.77
C ALA A 425 26.93 16.28 15.63
N GLY A 426 28.24 16.26 15.42
CA GLY A 426 29.19 17.19 16.07
C GLY A 426 28.90 18.64 15.75
N VAL A 427 28.58 18.95 14.48
CA VAL A 427 28.23 20.30 14.04
C VAL A 427 26.92 20.75 14.69
N VAL A 428 25.93 19.88 14.79
CA VAL A 428 24.63 20.18 15.41
C VAL A 428 24.81 20.46 16.91
N ARG A 429 25.66 19.69 17.61
CA ARG A 429 25.98 19.95 19.03
C ARG A 429 26.71 21.29 19.25
N VAL A 430 27.66 21.62 18.36
CA VAL A 430 28.36 22.92 18.45
C VAL A 430 27.40 24.08 18.20
N ALA A 431 26.47 23.92 17.23
CA ALA A 431 25.43 24.91 16.96
C ALA A 431 24.50 25.12 18.16
N GLU A 432 24.08 24.02 18.80
CA GLU A 432 23.28 24.06 20.03
C GLU A 432 24.00 24.79 21.15
N ALA A 433 25.25 24.41 21.44
CA ALA A 433 26.06 25.02 22.49
C ALA A 433 26.24 26.54 22.23
N ARG A 434 26.45 26.92 20.97
CA ARG A 434 26.58 28.33 20.57
C ARG A 434 25.30 29.11 20.85
N LEU A 435 24.12 28.59 20.47
CA LEU A 435 22.86 29.28 20.76
C LEU A 435 22.54 29.31 22.26
N ARG A 436 22.83 28.24 23.01
CA ARG A 436 22.70 28.24 24.47
C ARG A 436 23.58 29.30 25.13
N GLY A 437 24.80 29.48 24.66
CA GLY A 437 25.71 30.53 25.12
C GLY A 437 25.22 31.96 24.79
N TYR A 438 24.55 32.14 23.65
CA TYR A 438 24.04 33.44 23.20
C TYR A 438 22.76 33.86 23.91
N PHE A 439 21.80 32.96 24.06
CA PHE A 439 20.44 33.29 24.49
C PHE A 439 20.13 32.83 25.93
N GLY A 440 20.88 31.85 26.44
CA GLY A 440 20.60 31.27 27.77
C GLY A 440 19.15 30.82 27.89
N PRO A 441 18.43 31.23 28.95
CA PRO A 441 17.01 30.95 29.16
C PRO A 441 16.05 31.88 28.38
N ALA A 442 16.57 32.90 27.71
CA ALA A 442 15.74 33.90 27.02
C ALA A 442 15.15 33.34 25.73
N PRO A 443 13.91 33.71 25.35
CA PRO A 443 13.33 33.31 24.09
C PRO A 443 14.05 33.95 22.91
N PHE A 444 14.20 33.20 21.81
CA PHE A 444 14.82 33.68 20.59
C PHE A 444 14.00 33.30 19.35
N SER A 445 14.05 34.13 18.33
CA SER A 445 13.37 33.92 17.06
C SER A 445 14.23 33.13 16.06
N LEU A 446 13.59 32.62 14.96
CA LEU A 446 14.30 32.00 13.84
C LEU A 446 15.37 32.96 13.22
N ALA A 447 15.05 34.24 13.10
CA ALA A 447 15.98 35.25 12.57
C ALA A 447 17.22 35.40 13.46
N GLN A 448 17.03 35.48 14.76
CA GLN A 448 18.12 35.57 15.73
C GLN A 448 18.97 34.32 15.77
N ALA A 449 18.36 33.13 15.68
CA ALA A 449 19.10 31.87 15.59
C ALA A 449 19.94 31.78 14.31
N ARG A 450 19.38 32.18 13.17
CA ARG A 450 20.09 32.25 11.90
C ARG A 450 21.33 33.16 12.00
N ASP A 451 21.15 34.35 12.53
CA ASP A 451 22.21 35.35 12.61
C ASP A 451 23.31 34.93 13.61
N ALA A 452 22.92 34.36 14.75
CA ALA A 452 23.86 33.82 15.72
C ALA A 452 24.66 32.62 15.19
N LEU A 453 24.07 31.78 14.35
CA LEU A 453 24.73 30.63 13.74
C LEU A 453 25.54 30.99 12.49
N GLY A 454 25.19 32.08 11.81
CA GLY A 454 25.78 32.49 10.54
C GLY A 454 25.43 31.53 9.40
N CYS A 455 24.22 30.99 9.40
CA CYS A 455 23.75 30.01 8.42
C CYS A 455 22.54 30.50 7.61
N SER A 456 22.12 29.75 6.59
CA SER A 456 20.91 30.08 5.83
C SER A 456 19.64 29.94 6.67
N ARG A 457 18.59 30.67 6.28
CA ARG A 457 17.25 30.58 6.92
C ARG A 457 16.72 29.13 6.92
N ARG A 458 17.01 28.39 5.83
CA ARG A 458 16.59 26.99 5.70
C ARG A 458 17.32 26.09 6.70
N CYS A 459 18.62 26.25 6.85
CA CYS A 459 19.41 25.48 7.81
C CYS A 459 18.96 25.78 9.24
N ALA A 460 18.81 27.05 9.61
CA ALA A 460 18.32 27.44 10.93
C ALA A 460 16.94 26.84 11.22
N LEU A 461 16.01 26.85 10.26
CA LEU A 461 14.70 26.27 10.41
C LEU A 461 14.77 24.76 10.68
N LEU A 462 15.51 24.00 9.87
CA LEU A 462 15.67 22.56 10.01
C LEU A 462 16.29 22.18 11.35
N LEU A 463 17.28 22.92 11.81
CA LEU A 463 17.89 22.71 13.14
C LEU A 463 16.88 22.93 14.26
N LEU A 464 16.13 24.03 14.19
CA LEU A 464 15.14 24.35 15.20
C LEU A 464 13.98 23.34 15.23
N GLU A 465 13.53 22.85 14.08
CA GLU A 465 12.54 21.77 14.00
C GLU A 465 13.06 20.47 14.57
N HIS A 466 14.32 20.13 14.30
CA HIS A 466 14.98 18.96 14.87
C HIS A 466 15.09 19.05 16.40
N TRP A 467 15.47 20.21 16.93
CA TRP A 467 15.56 20.43 18.37
C TRP A 467 14.19 20.50 19.06
N ASP A 468 13.16 21.03 18.39
CA ASP A 468 11.79 20.96 18.87
C ASP A 468 11.32 19.51 18.97
N ALA A 469 11.60 18.70 17.94
CA ALA A 469 11.23 17.28 17.90
C ALA A 469 11.99 16.40 18.92
N SER A 470 13.25 16.76 19.20
CA SER A 470 14.08 16.07 20.19
C SER A 470 13.93 16.61 21.62
N GLY A 471 13.08 17.62 21.83
CA GLY A 471 12.85 18.20 23.15
C GLY A 471 13.95 19.14 23.66
N VAL A 472 14.95 19.46 22.84
CA VAL A 472 16.04 20.39 23.16
C VAL A 472 15.50 21.82 23.25
N THR A 473 14.58 22.19 22.34
CA THR A 473 13.88 23.46 22.38
C THR A 473 12.37 23.25 22.48
N ARG A 474 11.64 24.28 22.92
CA ARG A 474 10.18 24.33 22.89
C ARG A 474 9.73 25.72 22.41
N ARG A 475 8.60 25.76 21.70
CA ARG A 475 8.00 27.03 21.26
C ARG A 475 7.40 27.80 22.43
N GLN A 476 7.62 29.13 22.44
CA GLN A 476 7.03 30.06 23.38
C GLN A 476 6.64 31.35 22.64
N GLY A 477 5.35 31.52 22.38
CA GLY A 477 4.87 32.58 21.51
C GLY A 477 5.42 32.47 20.10
N GLU A 478 5.96 33.55 19.56
CA GLU A 478 6.63 33.57 18.24
C GLU A 478 8.09 33.09 18.28
N GLY A 479 8.62 32.80 19.46
CA GLY A 479 10.00 32.39 19.69
C GLY A 479 10.13 30.94 20.17
N ARG A 480 11.36 30.56 20.50
CA ARG A 480 11.74 29.31 21.12
C ARG A 480 12.62 29.55 22.33
N ILE A 481 12.53 28.65 23.30
CA ILE A 481 13.44 28.62 24.44
C ILE A 481 14.09 27.22 24.53
N PHE A 482 15.27 27.16 25.08
CA PHE A 482 15.88 25.89 25.44
C PHE A 482 15.12 25.23 26.59
N SER A 483 14.87 23.94 26.48
CA SER A 483 14.35 23.15 27.59
C SER A 483 15.43 23.11 28.69
N THR A 484 15.04 23.40 29.93
CA THR A 484 15.87 23.14 31.09
C THR A 484 16.00 21.62 31.22
N SER A 485 17.21 21.09 31.10
CA SER A 485 17.48 19.69 31.42
C SER A 485 17.12 19.48 32.89
N ALA A 486 16.19 18.55 33.16
CA ALA A 486 15.98 18.01 34.49
C ALA A 486 17.11 17.06 34.84
#